data_3ba732505362b07259c6630b9a8a3472
#
_entry.id   3ba732505362b07259c6630b9a8a3472
#
_cell.length_a   1.000
_cell.length_b   1.000
_cell.length_c   1.000
_cell.angle_alpha   90.00
_cell.angle_beta   90.00
_cell.angle_gamma   90.00
#
_symmetry.space_group_name_H-M   'P 1'
#
loop_
_entity.id
_entity.type
_entity.pdbx_description
1 polymer ?
#
loop_
_entity_poly.entity_id
_entity_poly.type
_entity_poly.pdbx_seq_one_letter_code
_entity_poly.pdbx_strand_id
1 'polypeptide(L)'
;PEGRLDRAKSVLDLLGFPPHVEEARAFMADSSPDKRARLIDRLLVRPEFAEFWALEWADVLKVEGRTLDETGMKAFHGWIRDAIAANRPLNAFVADIIASRGSTYHEPASNFYRANRTPQARAVAAAQVFLGTRLQCAECHNHPFDRWTQDDYYNWSAIFRQVDYKILDNKRRDKNDQHEFKGEQVVFLNSKLTVANPRTGESAR
;
A
#
# COMPACT_ATOMS: atom_id res chain seq x y z
N PRO A 1 29.75 8.11 -23.20
CA PRO A 1 28.56 8.84 -22.75
C PRO A 1 27.48 7.88 -22.20
N GLU A 2 27.19 6.76 -22.87
CA GLU A 2 26.15 5.80 -22.49
C GLU A 2 26.33 5.19 -21.08
N GLY A 3 27.54 4.77 -20.72
CA GLY A 3 27.79 4.18 -19.39
C GLY A 3 27.56 5.13 -18.20
N ARG A 4 27.61 6.45 -18.42
CA ARG A 4 27.35 7.47 -17.39
C ARG A 4 25.83 7.58 -17.13
N LEU A 5 25.04 7.57 -18.20
CA LEU A 5 23.58 7.61 -18.14
C LEU A 5 23.01 6.33 -17.52
N ASP A 6 23.51 5.17 -17.91
CA ASP A 6 23.07 3.86 -17.41
C ASP A 6 23.24 3.71 -15.90
N ARG A 7 24.37 4.20 -15.35
CA ARG A 7 24.56 4.15 -13.90
C ARG A 7 23.70 5.13 -13.14
N ALA A 8 23.68 6.41 -13.59
CA ALA A 8 22.87 7.42 -12.94
C ALA A 8 21.40 6.98 -12.91
N LYS A 9 20.92 6.42 -14.01
CA LYS A 9 19.58 5.84 -14.10
C LYS A 9 19.38 4.68 -13.12
N SER A 10 20.27 3.69 -13.08
CA SER A 10 20.12 2.54 -12.17
C SER A 10 20.10 2.94 -10.69
N VAL A 11 20.94 3.89 -10.26
CA VAL A 11 20.93 4.35 -8.88
C VAL A 11 19.69 5.17 -8.58
N LEU A 12 19.29 6.08 -9.49
CA LEU A 12 18.10 6.89 -9.35
C LEU A 12 16.82 6.04 -9.31
N ASP A 13 16.70 5.07 -10.22
CA ASP A 13 15.53 4.19 -10.31
C ASP A 13 15.39 3.27 -9.09
N LEU A 14 16.50 2.88 -8.46
CA LEU A 14 16.47 1.93 -7.34
C LEU A 14 16.51 2.60 -5.96
N LEU A 15 17.16 3.76 -5.85
CA LEU A 15 17.38 4.41 -4.55
C LEU A 15 16.73 5.81 -4.45
N GLY A 16 16.20 6.37 -5.55
CA GLY A 16 15.55 7.67 -5.57
C GLY A 16 16.49 8.89 -5.51
N PHE A 17 17.82 8.69 -5.53
CA PHE A 17 18.80 9.78 -5.50
C PHE A 17 20.00 9.50 -6.41
N PRO A 18 20.77 10.54 -6.81
CA PRO A 18 21.90 10.35 -7.69
C PRO A 18 23.08 9.63 -7.00
N PRO A 19 23.95 8.92 -7.75
CA PRO A 19 25.11 8.26 -7.20
C PRO A 19 26.14 9.25 -6.64
N HIS A 20 26.88 8.85 -5.60
CA HIS A 20 28.05 9.60 -5.15
C HIS A 20 29.15 9.64 -6.22
N VAL A 21 29.94 10.73 -6.21
CA VAL A 21 30.97 10.97 -7.24
C VAL A 21 32.00 9.84 -7.29
N GLU A 22 32.42 9.34 -6.13
CA GLU A 22 33.40 8.24 -6.01
C GLU A 22 32.85 6.94 -6.59
N GLU A 23 31.61 6.61 -6.30
CA GLU A 23 30.95 5.44 -6.87
C GLU A 23 30.81 5.59 -8.40
N ALA A 24 30.49 6.79 -8.88
CA ALA A 24 30.40 7.06 -10.32
C ALA A 24 31.76 6.86 -11.00
N ARG A 25 32.85 7.35 -10.42
CA ARG A 25 34.22 7.17 -10.93
C ARG A 25 34.62 5.70 -10.96
N ALA A 26 34.37 4.96 -9.88
CA ALA A 26 34.69 3.54 -9.78
C ALA A 26 33.96 2.72 -10.87
N PHE A 27 32.67 2.98 -11.09
CA PHE A 27 31.90 2.31 -12.15
C PHE A 27 32.44 2.65 -13.54
N MET A 28 32.82 3.87 -13.81
CA MET A 28 33.39 4.28 -15.10
C MET A 28 34.76 3.64 -15.36
N ALA A 29 35.57 3.44 -14.32
CA ALA A 29 36.88 2.78 -14.43
C ALA A 29 36.78 1.26 -14.58
N ASP A 30 35.67 0.64 -14.18
CA ASP A 30 35.44 -0.79 -14.34
C ASP A 30 35.15 -1.15 -15.79
N SER A 31 36.00 -1.95 -16.45
CA SER A 31 35.87 -2.43 -17.83
C SER A 31 35.15 -3.78 -17.94
N SER A 32 34.72 -4.37 -16.82
CA SER A 32 34.07 -5.68 -16.83
C SER A 32 32.71 -5.66 -17.54
N PRO A 33 32.40 -6.69 -18.35
CA PRO A 33 31.13 -6.74 -19.09
C PRO A 33 29.89 -6.86 -18.19
N ASP A 34 30.05 -7.42 -16.98
CA ASP A 34 29.00 -7.65 -16.00
C ASP A 34 28.87 -6.53 -14.94
N LYS A 35 29.60 -5.43 -15.07
CA LYS A 35 29.61 -4.34 -14.08
C LYS A 35 28.24 -3.76 -13.74
N ARG A 36 27.30 -3.74 -14.70
CA ARG A 36 25.94 -3.25 -14.46
C ARG A 36 25.15 -4.22 -13.59
N ALA A 37 25.22 -5.53 -13.85
CA ALA A 37 24.55 -6.55 -13.03
C ALA A 37 25.05 -6.49 -11.59
N ARG A 38 26.38 -6.47 -11.40
CA ARG A 38 26.98 -6.33 -10.06
C ARG A 38 26.62 -5.02 -9.35
N LEU A 39 26.44 -3.93 -10.11
CA LEU A 39 25.95 -2.69 -9.52
C LEU A 39 24.52 -2.87 -9.00
N ILE A 40 23.61 -3.40 -9.82
CA ILE A 40 22.21 -3.64 -9.43
C ILE A 40 22.15 -4.53 -8.18
N ASP A 41 22.87 -5.64 -8.16
CA ASP A 41 22.90 -6.55 -7.00
C ASP A 41 23.35 -5.83 -5.71
N ARG A 42 24.35 -4.95 -5.80
CA ARG A 42 24.80 -4.15 -4.65
C ARG A 42 23.77 -3.10 -4.23
N LEU A 43 23.05 -2.50 -5.18
CA LEU A 43 22.04 -1.47 -4.86
C LEU A 43 20.81 -2.10 -4.19
N LEU A 44 20.40 -3.30 -4.61
CA LEU A 44 19.23 -4.00 -4.07
C LEU A 44 19.37 -4.40 -2.59
N VAL A 45 20.59 -4.56 -2.09
CA VAL A 45 20.86 -4.90 -0.68
C VAL A 45 21.14 -3.69 0.20
N ARG A 46 21.12 -2.48 -0.37
CA ARG A 46 21.35 -1.24 0.39
C ARG A 46 20.11 -0.89 1.22
N PRO A 47 20.30 -0.37 2.45
CA PRO A 47 19.17 0.10 3.28
C PRO A 47 18.31 1.15 2.55
N GLU A 48 18.94 2.02 1.77
CA GLU A 48 18.27 3.10 1.03
C GLU A 48 17.28 2.56 -0.03
N PHE A 49 17.50 1.34 -0.54
CA PHE A 49 16.53 0.68 -1.43
C PHE A 49 15.22 0.44 -0.70
N ALA A 50 15.26 -0.14 0.49
CA ALA A 50 14.06 -0.40 1.27
C ALA A 50 13.38 0.90 1.73
N GLU A 51 14.14 1.93 2.11
CA GLU A 51 13.59 3.24 2.49
C GLU A 51 12.87 3.92 1.31
N PHE A 52 13.48 3.96 0.13
CA PHE A 52 12.89 4.58 -1.06
C PHE A 52 11.61 3.86 -1.49
N TRP A 53 11.67 2.54 -1.63
CA TRP A 53 10.50 1.77 -2.05
C TRP A 53 9.40 1.71 -0.99
N ALA A 54 9.74 1.85 0.30
CA ALA A 54 8.75 2.01 1.35
C ALA A 54 7.96 3.33 1.22
N LEU A 55 8.59 4.42 0.78
CA LEU A 55 7.91 5.67 0.48
C LEU A 55 6.92 5.52 -0.69
N GLU A 56 7.36 4.88 -1.78
CA GLU A 56 6.50 4.63 -2.95
C GLU A 56 5.27 3.76 -2.58
N TRP A 57 5.48 2.70 -1.80
CA TRP A 57 4.39 1.88 -1.28
C TRP A 57 3.51 2.62 -0.28
N ALA A 58 4.08 3.50 0.53
CA ALA A 58 3.34 4.31 1.49
C ALA A 58 2.35 5.25 0.78
N ASP A 59 2.77 5.88 -0.31
CA ASP A 59 1.90 6.72 -1.14
C ASP A 59 0.71 5.91 -1.69
N VAL A 60 0.99 4.76 -2.29
CA VAL A 60 -0.02 3.89 -2.89
C VAL A 60 -1.00 3.34 -1.84
N LEU A 61 -0.51 3.04 -0.64
CA LEU A 61 -1.31 2.51 0.48
C LEU A 61 -1.92 3.61 1.37
N LYS A 62 -1.74 4.90 1.00
CA LYS A 62 -2.27 6.06 1.74
C LYS A 62 -1.77 6.14 3.19
N VAL A 63 -0.47 5.91 3.38
CA VAL A 63 0.18 6.01 4.69
C VAL A 63 0.44 7.47 5.03
N GLU A 64 -0.56 8.13 5.58
CA GLU A 64 -0.51 9.56 5.90
C GLU A 64 -0.92 9.83 7.36
N GLY A 65 -0.24 10.79 8.00
CA GLY A 65 -0.44 11.11 9.41
C GLY A 65 -1.82 11.71 9.72
N ARG A 66 -2.51 12.29 8.72
CA ARG A 66 -3.86 12.84 8.89
C ARG A 66 -4.87 11.72 9.19
N THR A 67 -4.80 10.61 8.47
CA THR A 67 -5.73 9.49 8.58
C THR A 67 -5.28 8.48 9.62
N LEU A 68 -3.97 8.14 9.65
CA LEU A 68 -3.42 7.08 10.49
C LEU A 68 -2.91 7.55 11.85
N ASP A 69 -2.85 8.86 12.08
CA ASP A 69 -2.03 9.57 13.05
C ASP A 69 -0.52 9.28 12.94
N GLU A 70 0.30 9.92 13.76
CA GLU A 70 1.76 9.79 13.67
C GLU A 70 2.24 8.38 14.06
N THR A 71 1.64 7.77 15.08
CA THR A 71 2.02 6.44 15.57
C THR A 71 1.64 5.36 14.56
N GLY A 72 0.41 5.38 14.06
CA GLY A 72 -0.07 4.43 13.04
C GLY A 72 0.69 4.56 11.72
N MET A 73 0.97 5.80 11.30
CA MET A 73 1.76 6.09 10.11
C MET A 73 3.18 5.51 10.23
N LYS A 74 3.89 5.78 11.34
CA LYS A 74 5.24 5.24 11.57
C LYS A 74 5.26 3.72 11.66
N ALA A 75 4.27 3.13 12.33
CA ALA A 75 4.16 1.68 12.45
C ALA A 75 3.96 1.03 11.08
N PHE A 76 3.04 1.55 10.26
CA PHE A 76 2.75 0.97 8.95
C PHE A 76 3.89 1.18 7.96
N HIS A 77 4.47 2.39 7.89
CA HIS A 77 5.65 2.65 7.07
C HIS A 77 6.82 1.74 7.46
N GLY A 78 7.11 1.61 8.76
CA GLY A 78 8.17 0.72 9.24
C GLY A 78 7.96 -0.74 8.84
N TRP A 79 6.73 -1.24 8.96
CA TRP A 79 6.38 -2.59 8.53
C TRP A 79 6.57 -2.81 7.02
N ILE A 80 6.18 -1.82 6.18
CA ILE A 80 6.40 -1.86 4.72
C ILE A 80 7.90 -1.92 4.41
N ARG A 81 8.69 -1.02 5.02
CA ARG A 81 10.15 -0.97 4.85
C ARG A 81 10.80 -2.31 5.23
N ASP A 82 10.43 -2.87 6.36
CA ASP A 82 11.01 -4.11 6.87
C ASP A 82 10.63 -5.32 5.97
N ALA A 83 9.42 -5.32 5.41
CA ALA A 83 9.00 -6.32 4.43
C ALA A 83 9.81 -6.25 3.14
N ILE A 84 10.11 -5.03 2.65
CA ILE A 84 10.95 -4.82 1.45
C ILE A 84 12.39 -5.20 1.74
N ALA A 85 12.95 -4.79 2.88
CA ALA A 85 14.32 -5.14 3.30
C ALA A 85 14.50 -6.66 3.44
N ALA A 86 13.48 -7.37 3.91
CA ALA A 86 13.47 -8.83 3.99
C ALA A 86 13.18 -9.52 2.64
N ASN A 87 13.03 -8.77 1.55
CA ASN A 87 12.63 -9.28 0.23
C ASN A 87 11.39 -10.19 0.33
N ARG A 88 10.38 -9.78 1.11
CA ARG A 88 9.17 -10.56 1.33
C ARG A 88 8.44 -10.80 0.00
N PRO A 89 8.05 -12.04 -0.34
CA PRO A 89 7.28 -12.31 -1.55
C PRO A 89 6.00 -11.48 -1.61
N LEU A 90 5.69 -10.88 -2.78
CA LEU A 90 4.58 -9.94 -2.93
C LEU A 90 3.22 -10.55 -2.55
N ASN A 91 2.99 -11.82 -2.88
CA ASN A 91 1.78 -12.53 -2.49
C ASN A 91 1.63 -12.65 -0.96
N ALA A 92 2.73 -12.88 -0.23
CA ALA A 92 2.73 -12.93 1.22
C ALA A 92 2.52 -11.52 1.82
N PHE A 93 3.16 -10.48 1.26
CA PHE A 93 2.95 -9.09 1.66
C PHE A 93 1.49 -8.67 1.51
N VAL A 94 0.86 -8.97 0.37
CA VAL A 94 -0.56 -8.68 0.12
C VAL A 94 -1.46 -9.49 1.05
N ALA A 95 -1.17 -10.78 1.25
CA ALA A 95 -1.94 -11.64 2.17
C ALA A 95 -1.93 -11.10 3.60
N ASP A 96 -0.78 -10.62 4.09
CA ASP A 96 -0.68 -10.01 5.42
C ASP A 96 -1.54 -8.75 5.54
N ILE A 97 -1.55 -7.88 4.53
CA ILE A 97 -2.39 -6.68 4.52
C ILE A 97 -3.87 -7.06 4.56
N ILE A 98 -4.30 -7.94 3.67
CA ILE A 98 -5.73 -8.31 3.54
C ILE A 98 -6.22 -9.14 4.72
N ALA A 99 -5.38 -10.00 5.29
CA ALA A 99 -5.72 -10.81 6.44
C ALA A 99 -5.56 -10.09 7.78
N SER A 100 -4.93 -8.91 7.81
CA SER A 100 -4.59 -8.20 9.06
C SER A 100 -5.84 -7.85 9.89
N ARG A 101 -5.73 -8.07 11.20
CA ARG A 101 -6.73 -7.72 12.21
C ARG A 101 -5.98 -7.33 13.50
N GLY A 102 -6.61 -6.53 14.34
CA GLY A 102 -6.02 -6.13 15.61
C GLY A 102 -5.76 -4.62 15.68
N SER A 103 -4.91 -4.24 16.62
CA SER A 103 -4.53 -2.85 16.88
C SER A 103 -3.74 -2.26 15.73
N THR A 104 -4.11 -1.07 15.28
CA THR A 104 -3.35 -0.32 14.26
C THR A 104 -1.93 0.07 14.67
N TYR A 105 -1.61 -0.04 15.96
CA TYR A 105 -0.27 0.23 16.50
C TYR A 105 0.59 -1.03 16.62
N HIS A 106 -0.04 -2.17 16.95
CA HIS A 106 0.65 -3.45 17.20
C HIS A 106 0.56 -4.42 16.02
N GLU A 107 -0.45 -4.26 15.17
CA GLU A 107 -0.64 -4.97 13.91
C GLU A 107 -0.60 -3.97 12.74
N PRO A 108 0.58 -3.49 12.36
CA PRO A 108 0.74 -2.34 11.48
C PRO A 108 -0.01 -2.44 10.15
N ALA A 109 -0.06 -3.65 9.55
CA ALA A 109 -0.75 -3.89 8.28
C ALA A 109 -2.27 -3.60 8.36
N SER A 110 -2.87 -3.63 9.57
CA SER A 110 -4.28 -3.29 9.79
C SER A 110 -4.61 -1.82 9.51
N ASN A 111 -3.59 -0.98 9.40
CA ASN A 111 -3.75 0.42 8.97
C ASN A 111 -4.28 0.56 7.55
N PHE A 112 -4.16 -0.45 6.70
CA PHE A 112 -4.85 -0.49 5.40
C PHE A 112 -6.36 -0.29 5.56
N TYR A 113 -6.96 -0.88 6.59
CA TYR A 113 -8.38 -0.74 6.90
C TYR A 113 -8.72 0.60 7.55
N ARG A 114 -7.77 1.21 8.24
CA ARG A 114 -7.91 2.56 8.75
C ARG A 114 -7.85 3.61 7.63
N ALA A 115 -7.00 3.42 6.64
CA ALA A 115 -6.92 4.26 5.44
C ALA A 115 -8.13 4.09 4.51
N ASN A 116 -8.76 2.91 4.49
CA ASN A 116 -9.87 2.56 3.61
C ASN A 116 -11.07 2.08 4.45
N ARG A 117 -11.92 3.02 4.85
CA ARG A 117 -12.95 2.82 5.90
C ARG A 117 -14.15 1.99 5.47
N THR A 118 -14.61 2.11 4.23
CA THR A 118 -15.79 1.42 3.73
C THR A 118 -15.42 0.15 2.96
N PRO A 119 -16.31 -0.85 2.86
CA PRO A 119 -16.09 -2.01 2.00
C PRO A 119 -15.74 -1.62 0.56
N GLN A 120 -16.41 -0.61 0.00
CA GLN A 120 -16.16 -0.11 -1.34
C GLN A 120 -14.76 0.51 -1.48
N ALA A 121 -14.34 1.35 -0.53
CA ALA A 121 -13.00 1.95 -0.54
C ALA A 121 -11.90 0.88 -0.46
N ARG A 122 -12.10 -0.17 0.37
CA ARG A 122 -11.19 -1.33 0.47
C ARG A 122 -11.10 -2.10 -0.83
N ALA A 123 -12.27 -2.37 -1.43
CA ALA A 123 -12.39 -3.09 -2.70
C ALA A 123 -11.70 -2.35 -3.85
N VAL A 124 -11.91 -1.04 -3.96
CA VAL A 124 -11.28 -0.19 -4.97
C VAL A 124 -9.76 -0.14 -4.76
N ALA A 125 -9.30 0.10 -3.52
CA ALA A 125 -7.88 0.14 -3.20
C ALA A 125 -7.20 -1.21 -3.49
N ALA A 126 -7.79 -2.33 -3.04
CA ALA A 126 -7.24 -3.66 -3.28
C ALA A 126 -7.17 -4.01 -4.77
N ALA A 127 -8.22 -3.70 -5.54
CA ALA A 127 -8.24 -3.96 -6.97
C ALA A 127 -7.21 -3.10 -7.72
N GLN A 128 -7.13 -1.82 -7.41
CA GLN A 128 -6.21 -0.90 -8.09
C GLN A 128 -4.75 -1.19 -7.76
N VAL A 129 -4.43 -1.40 -6.48
CA VAL A 129 -3.05 -1.57 -6.01
C VAL A 129 -2.51 -2.96 -6.30
N PHE A 130 -3.30 -4.00 -6.06
CA PHE A 130 -2.80 -5.38 -6.10
C PHE A 130 -3.16 -6.14 -7.38
N LEU A 131 -4.22 -5.74 -8.07
CA LEU A 131 -4.66 -6.38 -9.32
C LEU A 131 -4.49 -5.49 -10.55
N GLY A 132 -4.08 -4.23 -10.39
CA GLY A 132 -3.92 -3.27 -11.49
C GLY A 132 -5.24 -2.90 -12.18
N THR A 133 -6.39 -3.16 -11.53
CA THR A 133 -7.72 -2.98 -12.11
C THR A 133 -8.45 -1.79 -11.49
N ARG A 134 -8.90 -0.85 -12.32
CA ARG A 134 -9.63 0.33 -11.88
C ARG A 134 -11.13 0.06 -11.83
N LEU A 135 -11.62 -0.51 -10.74
CA LEU A 135 -13.04 -0.87 -10.58
C LEU A 135 -13.99 0.29 -10.28
N GLN A 136 -13.50 1.47 -9.95
CA GLN A 136 -14.32 2.59 -9.49
C GLN A 136 -15.43 2.99 -10.47
N CYS A 137 -15.21 2.88 -11.79
CA CYS A 137 -16.24 3.18 -12.78
C CYS A 137 -17.46 2.26 -12.66
N ALA A 138 -17.24 1.00 -12.23
CA ALA A 138 -18.30 0.01 -12.08
C ALA A 138 -19.19 0.24 -10.84
N GLU A 139 -18.91 1.23 -10.00
CA GLU A 139 -19.78 1.60 -8.88
C GLU A 139 -21.14 2.12 -9.32
N CYS A 140 -21.18 2.91 -10.40
CA CYS A 140 -22.40 3.57 -10.87
C CYS A 140 -23.01 2.93 -12.14
N HIS A 141 -22.18 2.32 -12.98
CA HIS A 141 -22.58 1.70 -14.25
C HIS A 141 -21.56 0.63 -14.64
N ASN A 142 -21.88 -0.23 -15.60
CA ASN A 142 -20.92 -1.20 -16.11
C ASN A 142 -19.66 -0.47 -16.64
N HIS A 143 -18.49 -1.07 -16.40
CA HIS A 143 -17.23 -0.45 -16.77
C HIS A 143 -17.17 -0.18 -18.30
N PRO A 144 -16.84 1.06 -18.75
CA PRO A 144 -16.98 1.43 -20.16
C PRO A 144 -15.95 0.77 -21.10
N PHE A 145 -14.82 0.29 -20.55
CA PHE A 145 -13.68 -0.23 -21.33
C PHE A 145 -13.24 -1.62 -20.90
N ASP A 146 -13.89 -2.23 -19.89
CA ASP A 146 -13.52 -3.53 -19.36
C ASP A 146 -14.78 -4.34 -19.03
N ARG A 147 -14.63 -5.64 -18.79
CA ARG A 147 -15.73 -6.61 -18.55
C ARG A 147 -16.51 -6.42 -17.25
N TRP A 148 -16.04 -5.58 -16.33
CA TRP A 148 -16.61 -5.42 -15.01
C TRP A 148 -17.98 -4.78 -15.03
N THR A 149 -18.96 -5.49 -14.49
CA THR A 149 -20.33 -4.97 -14.30
C THR A 149 -20.46 -4.29 -12.93
N GLN A 150 -21.57 -3.56 -12.74
CA GLN A 150 -21.93 -3.02 -11.43
C GLN A 150 -22.12 -4.15 -10.39
N ASP A 151 -22.68 -5.28 -10.79
CA ASP A 151 -22.83 -6.43 -9.89
C ASP A 151 -21.48 -7.01 -9.47
N ASP A 152 -20.49 -7.09 -10.37
CA ASP A 152 -19.14 -7.51 -10.04
C ASP A 152 -18.47 -6.56 -9.02
N TYR A 153 -18.69 -5.27 -9.15
CA TYR A 153 -18.18 -4.27 -8.20
C TYR A 153 -18.72 -4.50 -6.79
N TYR A 154 -20.04 -4.68 -6.64
CA TYR A 154 -20.63 -4.90 -5.31
C TYR A 154 -20.32 -6.27 -4.75
N ASN A 155 -20.23 -7.32 -5.57
CA ASN A 155 -19.79 -8.65 -5.14
C ASN A 155 -18.31 -8.62 -4.68
N TRP A 156 -17.44 -7.92 -5.38
CA TRP A 156 -16.06 -7.68 -4.95
C TRP A 156 -15.99 -6.89 -3.64
N SER A 157 -16.80 -5.86 -3.50
CA SER A 157 -16.89 -5.07 -2.26
C SER A 157 -17.39 -5.90 -1.08
N ALA A 158 -18.25 -6.88 -1.33
CA ALA A 158 -18.80 -7.76 -0.30
C ALA A 158 -17.74 -8.65 0.39
N ILE A 159 -16.58 -8.90 -0.24
CA ILE A 159 -15.45 -9.60 0.39
C ILE A 159 -14.98 -8.86 1.65
N PHE A 160 -15.05 -7.53 1.64
CA PHE A 160 -14.62 -6.67 2.74
C PHE A 160 -15.75 -6.28 3.72
N ARG A 161 -16.98 -6.81 3.52
CA ARG A 161 -18.16 -6.38 4.28
C ARG A 161 -18.05 -6.60 5.79
N GLN A 162 -17.38 -7.67 6.19
CA GLN A 162 -17.28 -8.06 7.59
C GLN A 162 -16.16 -7.35 8.36
N VAL A 163 -15.34 -6.58 7.70
CA VAL A 163 -14.27 -5.84 8.39
C VAL A 163 -14.85 -4.59 9.03
N ASP A 164 -14.79 -4.55 10.35
CA ASP A 164 -15.26 -3.46 11.19
C ASP A 164 -14.12 -2.94 12.06
N TYR A 165 -14.34 -1.82 12.76
CA TYR A 165 -13.33 -1.22 13.62
C TYR A 165 -13.95 -0.60 14.87
N LYS A 166 -13.12 -0.55 15.93
CA LYS A 166 -13.43 0.15 17.17
C LYS A 166 -12.31 1.12 17.51
N ILE A 167 -12.63 2.37 17.73
CA ILE A 167 -11.70 3.38 18.23
C ILE A 167 -11.52 3.12 19.72
N LEU A 168 -10.28 2.88 20.17
CA LEU A 168 -9.94 2.66 21.57
C LEU A 168 -9.61 3.97 22.28
N ASP A 169 -8.90 4.87 21.58
CA ASP A 169 -8.48 6.17 22.09
C ASP A 169 -8.62 7.24 21.02
N ASN A 170 -9.10 8.42 21.39
CA ASN A 170 -9.16 9.59 20.53
C ASN A 170 -8.73 10.83 21.32
N LYS A 171 -7.49 11.25 21.07
CA LYS A 171 -6.86 12.44 21.67
C LYS A 171 -7.20 13.74 20.93
N ARG A 172 -7.97 13.67 19.84
CA ARG A 172 -8.39 14.86 19.11
C ARG A 172 -9.47 15.61 19.88
N ARG A 173 -9.32 16.93 19.99
CA ARG A 173 -10.26 17.77 20.75
C ARG A 173 -11.52 18.10 19.93
N ASP A 174 -11.38 18.31 18.63
CA ASP A 174 -12.53 18.49 17.75
C ASP A 174 -13.08 17.10 17.34
N LYS A 175 -14.40 17.01 17.21
CA LYS A 175 -15.11 15.79 16.81
C LYS A 175 -15.80 15.97 15.45
N ASN A 176 -15.34 16.94 14.66
CA ASN A 176 -15.99 17.31 13.40
C ASN A 176 -15.87 16.20 12.35
N ASP A 177 -14.81 15.40 12.41
CA ASP A 177 -14.62 14.25 11.55
C ASP A 177 -14.27 13.01 12.37
N GLN A 178 -15.21 12.07 12.46
CA GLN A 178 -15.00 10.80 13.18
C GLN A 178 -13.96 9.89 12.52
N HIS A 179 -13.54 10.18 11.27
CA HIS A 179 -12.55 9.40 10.55
C HIS A 179 -11.13 9.94 10.74
N GLU A 180 -11.01 11.21 11.10
CA GLU A 180 -9.74 11.85 11.42
C GLU A 180 -9.58 11.98 12.93
N PHE A 181 -8.97 11.00 13.56
CA PHE A 181 -8.72 11.01 15.00
C PHE A 181 -7.26 10.69 15.32
N LYS A 182 -6.80 11.14 16.49
CA LYS A 182 -5.48 10.82 17.03
C LYS A 182 -5.66 9.77 18.12
N GLY A 183 -5.17 8.56 17.86
CA GLY A 183 -5.30 7.48 18.82
C GLY A 183 -5.36 6.10 18.15
N GLU A 184 -5.55 5.09 18.98
CA GLU A 184 -5.52 3.71 18.58
C GLU A 184 -6.88 3.21 18.10
N GLN A 185 -6.86 2.37 17.09
CA GLN A 185 -8.03 1.65 16.56
C GLN A 185 -7.75 0.15 16.51
N VAL A 186 -8.75 -0.66 16.77
CA VAL A 186 -8.73 -2.11 16.54
C VAL A 186 -9.61 -2.46 15.35
N VAL A 187 -9.07 -3.26 14.45
CA VAL A 187 -9.76 -3.84 13.30
C VAL A 187 -10.17 -5.27 13.63
N PHE A 188 -11.42 -5.63 13.36
CA PHE A 188 -11.96 -6.96 13.66
C PHE A 188 -13.02 -7.40 12.65
N LEU A 189 -13.47 -8.65 12.73
CA LEU A 189 -14.55 -9.15 11.88
C LEU A 189 -15.90 -9.03 12.59
N ASN A 190 -16.89 -8.48 11.89
CA ASN A 190 -18.26 -8.37 12.31
C ASN A 190 -19.16 -9.05 11.27
N SER A 191 -19.62 -10.27 11.58
CA SER A 191 -20.43 -11.09 10.68
C SER A 191 -21.82 -10.54 10.40
N LYS A 192 -22.26 -9.52 11.16
CA LYS A 192 -23.58 -8.88 10.97
C LYS A 192 -23.57 -7.82 9.86
N LEU A 193 -22.41 -7.38 9.42
CA LEU A 193 -22.29 -6.36 8.38
C LEU A 193 -22.50 -6.95 6.99
N THR A 194 -23.23 -6.22 6.16
CA THR A 194 -23.55 -6.59 4.77
C THR A 194 -23.25 -5.42 3.83
N VAL A 195 -23.11 -5.71 2.55
CA VAL A 195 -23.05 -4.71 1.47
C VAL A 195 -24.26 -4.97 0.55
N ALA A 196 -25.13 -3.98 0.40
CA ALA A 196 -26.23 -4.05 -0.53
C ALA A 196 -25.83 -3.54 -1.91
N ASN A 197 -26.30 -4.21 -2.95
CA ASN A 197 -26.28 -3.69 -4.32
C ASN A 197 -27.41 -2.68 -4.47
N PRO A 198 -27.13 -1.39 -4.72
CA PRO A 198 -28.16 -0.35 -4.77
C PRO A 198 -29.14 -0.52 -5.95
N ARG A 199 -28.75 -1.26 -7.00
CA ARG A 199 -29.61 -1.53 -8.16
C ARG A 199 -30.67 -2.58 -7.86
N THR A 200 -30.31 -3.63 -7.11
CA THR A 200 -31.23 -4.74 -6.80
C THR A 200 -31.82 -4.66 -5.41
N GLY A 201 -31.22 -3.91 -4.50
CA GLY A 201 -31.56 -3.88 -3.07
C GLY A 201 -31.14 -5.13 -2.30
N GLU A 202 -30.56 -6.12 -2.97
CA GLU A 202 -30.13 -7.37 -2.36
C GLU A 202 -28.73 -7.26 -1.75
N SER A 203 -28.46 -8.08 -0.74
CA SER A 203 -27.10 -8.22 -0.21
C SER A 203 -26.18 -8.84 -1.25
N ALA A 204 -25.08 -8.17 -1.56
CA ALA A 204 -24.04 -8.70 -2.45
C ALA A 204 -23.41 -9.96 -1.84
N ARG A 205 -23.07 -10.91 -2.68
CA ARG A 205 -22.59 -12.26 -2.30
C ARG A 205 -21.08 -12.39 -2.36
#